data_cec9815c9721f1a2e5ee274a17b13445
#
_entry.id   cec9815c9721f1a2e5ee274a17b13445
#
_cell.length_a   1.000
_cell.length_b   1.000
_cell.length_c   1.000
_cell.angle_alpha   90.00
_cell.angle_beta   90.00
_cell.angle_gamma   90.00
#
_symmetry.space_group_name_H-M   'P 1'
#
loop_
_entity.id
_entity.type
_entity.pdbx_description
1 polymer ?
#
loop_
_entity_poly.entity_id
_entity_poly.type
_entity_poly.pdbx_seq_one_letter_code
_entity_poly.pdbx_strand_id
1 'polypeptide(L)'
;MFVVALAYLAFFTLALPPSMLGVAWPSIQLSFGVPLSAAGLIAPVGVSTGLISTSIAAGLTRRFGVGRVLAAGTLLSAAGLTGNALSATWWQFLATVAVLGFAEGAIDAGLNAYAARWFGPGRITMLHACYGVGAALSPLIVTVTLTAGLGWRPGYLIVAGIVALVGVFFAITRNRWRATPETAVTAPRGRLPKARVWTVSSVAGMLTVVVQTGIEMTVALWAFTFLTLHVGVPTLFAGTLASGYWLLLVIGRIGFGQLAERIGAWPVLSIALALLVGAAVLVNVPAPAAAVVAVVGAGLACAPVYPLLVLTTGERTSPEAADRVVGFQAGASSLGSAIIPGLVGLAVQQDPGAFAPAVAVLVGAAAVLLAYVRRRRPSP
;
A
#
# COMPACT_ATOMS: atom_id res chain seq x y z
N MET A 1 -4.56 -2.25 27.69
CA MET A 1 -4.94 -3.28 26.68
C MET A 1 -5.93 -2.77 25.64
N PHE A 2 -7.01 -2.11 26.03
CA PHE A 2 -8.06 -1.65 25.10
C PHE A 2 -7.58 -0.71 23.97
N VAL A 3 -6.78 0.33 24.28
CA VAL A 3 -6.21 1.26 23.27
C VAL A 3 -5.34 0.54 22.25
N VAL A 4 -4.59 -0.48 22.68
CA VAL A 4 -3.75 -1.30 21.79
C VAL A 4 -4.61 -2.11 20.82
N ALA A 5 -5.66 -2.77 21.32
CA ALA A 5 -6.58 -3.53 20.47
C ALA A 5 -7.29 -2.63 19.46
N LEU A 6 -7.71 -1.42 19.88
CA LEU A 6 -8.34 -0.44 18.98
C LEU A 6 -7.35 0.09 17.93
N ALA A 7 -6.08 0.27 18.28
CA ALA A 7 -5.03 0.61 17.33
C ALA A 7 -4.84 -0.50 16.27
N TYR A 8 -4.87 -1.78 16.67
CA TYR A 8 -4.81 -2.92 15.75
C TYR A 8 -6.00 -2.95 14.79
N LEU A 9 -7.21 -2.72 15.32
CA LEU A 9 -8.42 -2.63 14.48
C LEU A 9 -8.36 -1.45 13.50
N ALA A 10 -7.76 -0.33 13.90
CA ALA A 10 -7.60 0.80 13.00
C ALA A 10 -6.64 0.49 11.83
N PHE A 11 -5.51 -0.16 12.10
CA PHE A 11 -4.61 -0.59 11.02
C PHE A 11 -5.26 -1.64 10.11
N PHE A 12 -6.04 -2.55 10.68
CA PHE A 12 -6.86 -3.48 9.91
C PHE A 12 -7.81 -2.73 8.96
N THR A 13 -8.54 -1.72 9.48
CA THR A 13 -9.51 -0.96 8.67
C THR A 13 -8.86 -0.06 7.64
N LEU A 14 -7.67 0.49 7.89
CA LEU A 14 -6.89 1.28 6.93
C LEU A 14 -6.52 0.47 5.66
N ALA A 15 -6.36 -0.84 5.78
CA ALA A 15 -6.00 -1.69 4.66
C ALA A 15 -7.19 -2.06 3.75
N LEU A 16 -8.42 -1.97 4.27
CA LEU A 16 -9.60 -2.46 3.56
C LEU A 16 -9.86 -1.70 2.24
N PRO A 17 -9.90 -0.35 2.20
CA PRO A 17 -10.28 0.38 1.00
C PRO A 17 -9.31 0.20 -0.18
N PRO A 18 -7.99 0.35 -0.03
CA PRO A 18 -7.07 0.23 -1.16
C PRO A 18 -7.00 -1.18 -1.73
N SER A 19 -7.19 -2.21 -0.89
CA SER A 19 -6.99 -3.61 -1.31
C SER A 19 -8.20 -4.18 -2.07
N MET A 20 -9.42 -3.67 -1.84
CA MET A 20 -10.61 -4.15 -2.55
C MET A 20 -10.78 -3.56 -3.95
N LEU A 21 -10.09 -2.47 -4.25
CA LEU A 21 -10.28 -1.73 -5.50
C LEU A 21 -10.01 -2.60 -6.73
N GLY A 22 -8.95 -3.39 -6.74
CA GLY A 22 -8.59 -4.22 -7.89
C GLY A 22 -9.68 -5.21 -8.28
N VAL A 23 -10.35 -5.82 -7.28
CA VAL A 23 -11.48 -6.75 -7.52
C VAL A 23 -12.75 -6.01 -7.91
N ALA A 24 -13.00 -4.84 -7.31
CA ALA A 24 -14.20 -4.06 -7.59
C ALA A 24 -14.15 -3.34 -8.95
N TRP A 25 -12.92 -3.02 -9.45
CA TRP A 25 -12.73 -2.09 -10.54
C TRP A 25 -13.47 -2.45 -11.85
N PRO A 26 -13.45 -3.69 -12.36
CA PRO A 26 -14.21 -4.02 -13.57
C PRO A 26 -15.72 -3.72 -13.46
N SER A 27 -16.30 -3.87 -12.27
CA SER A 27 -17.70 -3.53 -12.01
C SER A 27 -17.93 -2.05 -11.82
N ILE A 28 -16.99 -1.34 -11.17
CA ILE A 28 -17.06 0.11 -10.97
C ILE A 28 -17.02 0.84 -12.31
N GLN A 29 -16.05 0.51 -13.18
CA GLN A 29 -15.90 1.17 -14.47
C GLN A 29 -17.13 0.99 -15.36
N LEU A 30 -17.72 -0.21 -15.37
CA LEU A 30 -18.97 -0.49 -16.10
C LEU A 30 -20.13 0.33 -15.54
N SER A 31 -20.24 0.45 -14.21
CA SER A 31 -21.33 1.21 -13.57
C SER A 31 -21.32 2.70 -13.90
N PHE A 32 -20.12 3.28 -14.15
CA PHE A 32 -19.97 4.70 -14.50
C PHE A 32 -19.75 4.94 -15.99
N GLY A 33 -19.65 3.90 -16.82
CA GLY A 33 -19.38 4.02 -18.25
C GLY A 33 -18.03 4.65 -18.57
N VAL A 34 -17.01 4.45 -17.69
CA VAL A 34 -15.67 4.99 -17.89
C VAL A 34 -14.71 3.92 -18.42
N PRO A 35 -13.61 4.32 -19.09
CA PRO A 35 -12.62 3.37 -19.57
C PRO A 35 -11.87 2.67 -18.43
N LEU A 36 -11.36 1.46 -18.68
CA LEU A 36 -10.57 0.71 -17.70
C LEU A 36 -9.41 1.54 -17.12
N SER A 37 -8.73 2.33 -17.96
CA SER A 37 -7.62 3.19 -17.56
C SER A 37 -7.98 4.28 -16.55
N ALA A 38 -9.29 4.60 -16.37
CA ALA A 38 -9.74 5.60 -15.41
C ALA A 38 -9.37 5.23 -13.95
N ALA A 39 -9.12 3.94 -13.64
CA ALA A 39 -8.54 3.54 -12.36
C ALA A 39 -7.23 4.28 -12.03
N GLY A 40 -6.48 4.66 -13.05
CA GLY A 40 -5.23 5.42 -12.90
C GLY A 40 -5.39 6.79 -12.25
N LEU A 41 -6.61 7.33 -12.13
CA LEU A 41 -6.90 8.58 -11.43
C LEU A 41 -7.16 8.38 -9.92
N ILE A 42 -7.54 7.18 -9.50
CA ILE A 42 -7.96 6.92 -8.11
C ILE A 42 -6.78 7.08 -7.16
N ALA A 43 -5.65 6.40 -7.43
CA ALA A 43 -4.49 6.46 -6.57
C ALA A 43 -3.86 7.85 -6.49
N PRO A 44 -3.63 8.61 -7.59
CA PRO A 44 -3.15 9.99 -7.51
C PRO A 44 -4.04 10.91 -6.67
N VAL A 45 -5.37 10.80 -6.81
CA VAL A 45 -6.32 11.61 -6.03
C VAL A 45 -6.22 11.25 -4.54
N GLY A 46 -6.30 9.97 -4.19
CA GLY A 46 -6.22 9.52 -2.79
C GLY A 46 -4.87 9.84 -2.14
N VAL A 47 -3.75 9.55 -2.83
CA VAL A 47 -2.40 9.83 -2.34
C VAL A 47 -2.18 11.33 -2.14
N SER A 48 -2.59 12.18 -3.08
CA SER A 48 -2.42 13.64 -2.96
C SER A 48 -3.15 14.20 -1.75
N THR A 49 -4.41 13.81 -1.54
CA THR A 49 -5.19 14.27 -0.39
C THR A 49 -4.69 13.67 0.94
N GLY A 50 -4.19 12.43 0.90
CA GLY A 50 -3.52 11.79 2.04
C GLY A 50 -2.25 12.52 2.45
N LEU A 51 -1.41 12.94 1.49
CA LEU A 51 -0.20 13.72 1.77
C LEU A 51 -0.52 15.09 2.38
N ILE A 52 -1.57 15.77 1.89
CA ILE A 52 -2.04 17.01 2.49
C ILE A 52 -2.43 16.78 3.95
N SER A 53 -3.25 15.76 4.20
CA SER A 53 -3.72 15.42 5.54
C SER A 53 -2.57 15.03 6.48
N THR A 54 -1.64 14.21 6.03
CA THR A 54 -0.44 13.82 6.79
C THR A 54 0.39 15.04 7.19
N SER A 55 0.53 16.03 6.29
CA SER A 55 1.29 17.25 6.55
C SER A 55 0.71 18.09 7.69
N ILE A 56 -0.60 18.09 7.87
CA ILE A 56 -1.29 18.85 8.92
C ILE A 56 -1.62 18.01 10.17
N ALA A 57 -1.50 16.68 10.09
CA ALA A 57 -1.91 15.74 11.13
C ALA A 57 -1.26 16.04 12.50
N ALA A 58 0.03 16.39 12.51
CA ALA A 58 0.72 16.75 13.74
C ALA A 58 0.12 17.99 14.42
N GLY A 59 -0.27 19.01 13.63
CA GLY A 59 -0.97 20.21 14.11
C GLY A 59 -2.35 19.89 14.68
N LEU A 60 -3.12 19.08 13.95
CA LEU A 60 -4.44 18.63 14.40
C LEU A 60 -4.36 17.83 15.70
N THR A 61 -3.40 16.91 15.79
CA THR A 61 -3.16 16.07 16.96
C THR A 61 -2.77 16.89 18.19
N ARG A 62 -1.94 17.93 18.03
CA ARG A 62 -1.59 18.87 19.12
C ARG A 62 -2.82 19.66 19.60
N ARG A 63 -3.63 20.15 18.65
CA ARG A 63 -4.78 21.03 18.97
C ARG A 63 -5.96 20.28 19.57
N PHE A 64 -6.29 19.11 19.02
CA PHE A 64 -7.51 18.36 19.36
C PHE A 64 -7.26 17.09 20.16
N GLY A 65 -6.01 16.61 20.21
CA GLY A 65 -5.63 15.33 20.80
C GLY A 65 -5.77 14.16 19.82
N VAL A 66 -4.91 13.15 20.00
CA VAL A 66 -4.85 11.96 19.12
C VAL A 66 -6.20 11.26 18.99
N GLY A 67 -6.89 11.01 20.11
CA GLY A 67 -8.15 10.24 20.10
C GLY A 67 -9.27 10.90 19.31
N ARG A 68 -9.37 12.25 19.32
CA ARG A 68 -10.35 12.97 18.51
C ARG A 68 -10.00 12.96 17.03
N VAL A 69 -8.73 13.11 16.69
CA VAL A 69 -8.25 13.04 15.29
C VAL A 69 -8.51 11.65 14.71
N LEU A 70 -8.21 10.59 15.46
CA LEU A 70 -8.48 9.22 15.02
C LEU A 70 -9.98 8.95 14.87
N ALA A 71 -10.81 9.42 15.81
CA ALA A 71 -12.26 9.28 15.71
C ALA A 71 -12.83 10.01 14.49
N ALA A 72 -12.45 11.27 14.30
CA ALA A 72 -12.94 12.07 13.18
C ALA A 72 -12.44 11.49 11.83
N GLY A 73 -11.16 11.11 11.75
CA GLY A 73 -10.58 10.50 10.55
C GLY A 73 -11.29 9.19 10.21
N THR A 74 -11.48 8.27 11.18
CA THR A 74 -12.10 6.97 10.91
C THR A 74 -13.57 7.11 10.51
N LEU A 75 -14.33 8.01 11.13
CA LEU A 75 -15.71 8.28 10.72
C LEU A 75 -15.78 8.96 9.35
N LEU A 76 -14.83 9.85 9.03
CA LEU A 76 -14.72 10.46 7.71
C LEU A 76 -14.33 9.43 6.63
N SER A 77 -13.47 8.46 6.95
CA SER A 77 -13.15 7.33 6.06
C SER A 77 -14.40 6.49 5.79
N ALA A 78 -15.20 6.17 6.82
CA ALA A 78 -16.46 5.47 6.64
C ALA A 78 -17.46 6.28 5.78
N ALA A 79 -17.52 7.59 5.96
CA ALA A 79 -18.35 8.48 5.13
C ALA A 79 -17.85 8.51 3.67
N GLY A 80 -16.52 8.55 3.44
CA GLY A 80 -15.93 8.45 2.11
C GLY A 80 -16.28 7.14 1.40
N LEU A 81 -16.17 6.01 2.09
CA LEU A 81 -16.56 4.69 1.57
C LEU A 81 -18.06 4.59 1.26
N THR A 82 -18.89 5.13 2.15
CA THR A 82 -20.35 5.22 1.92
C THR A 82 -20.62 6.08 0.70
N GLY A 83 -19.95 7.22 0.60
CA GLY A 83 -20.03 8.10 -0.57
C GLY A 83 -19.60 7.41 -1.86
N ASN A 84 -18.51 6.63 -1.85
CA ASN A 84 -18.11 5.81 -2.99
C ASN A 84 -19.25 4.87 -3.42
N ALA A 85 -19.85 4.14 -2.48
CA ALA A 85 -20.94 3.20 -2.76
C ALA A 85 -22.21 3.86 -3.30
N LEU A 86 -22.52 5.08 -2.84
CA LEU A 86 -23.72 5.83 -3.21
C LEU A 86 -23.51 6.78 -4.40
N SER A 87 -22.29 6.91 -4.92
CA SER A 87 -21.99 7.78 -6.05
C SER A 87 -22.81 7.39 -7.29
N ALA A 88 -23.47 8.38 -7.89
CA ALA A 88 -24.20 8.23 -9.14
C ALA A 88 -23.33 8.52 -10.36
N THR A 89 -22.26 9.31 -10.21
CA THR A 89 -21.35 9.69 -11.28
C THR A 89 -19.90 9.41 -10.92
N TRP A 90 -19.05 9.26 -11.93
CA TRP A 90 -17.62 9.09 -11.79
C TRP A 90 -16.95 10.22 -10.98
N TRP A 91 -17.35 11.47 -11.23
CA TRP A 91 -16.79 12.62 -10.53
C TRP A 91 -17.15 12.66 -9.05
N GLN A 92 -18.36 12.21 -8.69
CA GLN A 92 -18.75 12.05 -7.28
C GLN A 92 -17.91 10.95 -6.62
N PHE A 93 -17.69 9.82 -7.31
CA PHE A 93 -16.81 8.76 -6.82
C PHE A 93 -15.39 9.28 -6.56
N LEU A 94 -14.78 10.02 -7.50
CA LEU A 94 -13.46 10.63 -7.29
C LEU A 94 -13.44 11.66 -6.15
N ALA A 95 -14.48 12.45 -6.00
CA ALA A 95 -14.59 13.40 -4.88
C ALA A 95 -14.61 12.65 -3.53
N THR A 96 -15.33 11.53 -3.45
CA THR A 96 -15.36 10.71 -2.22
C THR A 96 -14.06 9.93 -2.00
N VAL A 97 -13.34 9.54 -3.07
CA VAL A 97 -11.95 9.04 -2.98
C VAL A 97 -11.01 10.10 -2.37
N ALA A 98 -11.16 11.37 -2.75
CA ALA A 98 -10.37 12.46 -2.16
C ALA A 98 -10.65 12.61 -0.65
N VAL A 99 -11.91 12.51 -0.23
CA VAL A 99 -12.30 12.52 1.19
C VAL A 99 -11.69 11.31 1.92
N LEU A 100 -11.76 10.13 1.31
CA LEU A 100 -11.21 8.89 1.87
C LEU A 100 -9.70 9.00 2.05
N GLY A 101 -8.96 9.43 1.02
CA GLY A 101 -7.51 9.60 1.09
C GLY A 101 -7.10 10.62 2.16
N PHE A 102 -7.81 11.74 2.28
CA PHE A 102 -7.58 12.72 3.33
C PHE A 102 -7.78 12.11 4.73
N ALA A 103 -8.85 11.35 4.93
CA ALA A 103 -9.14 10.67 6.20
C ALA A 103 -8.05 9.66 6.57
N GLU A 104 -7.66 8.82 5.63
CA GLU A 104 -6.65 7.77 5.82
C GLU A 104 -5.27 8.35 6.14
N GLY A 105 -4.86 9.44 5.48
CA GLY A 105 -3.60 10.12 5.77
C GLY A 105 -3.51 10.65 7.22
N ALA A 106 -4.62 11.19 7.75
CA ALA A 106 -4.67 11.65 9.15
C ALA A 106 -4.61 10.49 10.16
N ILE A 107 -5.33 9.40 9.86
CA ILE A 107 -5.35 8.19 10.70
C ILE A 107 -3.95 7.57 10.74
N ASP A 108 -3.36 7.34 9.58
CA ASP A 108 -2.06 6.69 9.44
C ASP A 108 -0.96 7.49 10.16
N ALA A 109 -0.86 8.79 9.88
CA ALA A 109 0.12 9.67 10.53
C ALA A 109 -0.10 9.76 12.05
N GLY A 110 -1.34 9.93 12.49
CA GLY A 110 -1.68 10.04 13.91
C GLY A 110 -1.39 8.76 14.68
N LEU A 111 -1.72 7.63 14.11
CA LEU A 111 -1.56 6.32 14.74
C LEU A 111 -0.11 5.85 14.75
N ASN A 112 0.63 6.03 13.67
CA ASN A 112 2.06 5.73 13.62
C ASN A 112 2.85 6.60 14.60
N ALA A 113 2.57 7.90 14.70
CA ALA A 113 3.19 8.80 15.65
C ALA A 113 2.88 8.39 17.11
N TYR A 114 1.65 7.95 17.39
CA TYR A 114 1.27 7.42 18.71
C TYR A 114 1.98 6.11 19.01
N ALA A 115 1.99 5.17 18.07
CA ALA A 115 2.61 3.87 18.22
C ALA A 115 4.12 3.97 18.45
N ALA A 116 4.82 4.80 17.68
CA ALA A 116 6.25 5.05 17.83
C ALA A 116 6.63 5.54 19.24
N ARG A 117 5.70 6.22 19.93
CA ARG A 117 5.94 6.79 21.26
C ARG A 117 5.55 5.86 22.41
N TRP A 118 4.45 5.11 22.22
CA TRP A 118 3.83 4.39 23.33
C TRP A 118 3.86 2.88 23.21
N PHE A 119 4.25 2.35 22.04
CA PHE A 119 4.29 0.92 21.79
C PHE A 119 5.74 0.44 21.64
N GLY A 120 6.02 -0.75 22.18
CA GLY A 120 7.28 -1.44 21.92
C GLY A 120 7.28 -2.10 20.55
N PRO A 121 8.46 -2.55 20.08
CA PRO A 121 8.65 -3.13 18.74
C PRO A 121 7.64 -4.21 18.38
N GLY A 122 7.36 -5.16 19.28
CA GLY A 122 6.41 -6.24 19.04
C GLY A 122 4.97 -5.76 18.77
N ARG A 123 4.54 -4.68 19.47
CA ARG A 123 3.20 -4.11 19.22
C ARG A 123 3.13 -3.36 17.89
N ILE A 124 4.22 -2.71 17.47
CA ILE A 124 4.31 -2.05 16.16
C ILE A 124 4.27 -3.11 15.06
N THR A 125 5.00 -4.20 15.21
CA THR A 125 4.95 -5.34 14.27
C THR A 125 3.54 -5.90 14.15
N MET A 126 2.83 -6.06 15.27
CA MET A 126 1.44 -6.54 15.26
C MET A 126 0.47 -5.56 14.59
N LEU A 127 0.67 -4.23 14.70
CA LEU A 127 -0.10 -3.24 13.94
C LEU A 127 -0.03 -3.51 12.43
N HIS A 128 1.18 -3.67 11.90
CA HIS A 128 1.39 -3.93 10.48
C HIS A 128 0.88 -5.33 10.06
N ALA A 129 0.94 -6.32 10.95
CA ALA A 129 0.32 -7.62 10.70
C ALA A 129 -1.21 -7.50 10.56
N CYS A 130 -1.86 -6.72 11.43
CA CYS A 130 -3.30 -6.45 11.33
C CYS A 130 -3.67 -5.71 10.04
N TYR A 131 -2.85 -4.76 9.58
CA TYR A 131 -3.00 -4.16 8.26
C TYR A 131 -3.02 -5.23 7.16
N GLY A 132 -2.07 -6.14 7.18
CA GLY A 132 -1.99 -7.21 6.20
C GLY A 132 -3.20 -8.14 6.20
N VAL A 133 -3.75 -8.47 7.38
CA VAL A 133 -4.99 -9.25 7.49
C VAL A 133 -6.17 -8.49 6.85
N GLY A 134 -6.28 -7.19 7.10
CA GLY A 134 -7.29 -6.34 6.44
C GLY A 134 -7.14 -6.34 4.92
N ALA A 135 -5.91 -6.19 4.42
CA ALA A 135 -5.61 -6.21 3.00
C ALA A 135 -6.00 -7.54 2.33
N ALA A 136 -5.78 -8.66 3.02
CA ALA A 136 -6.15 -9.98 2.50
C ALA A 136 -7.66 -10.25 2.56
N LEU A 137 -8.37 -9.71 3.57
CA LEU A 137 -9.80 -9.94 3.72
C LEU A 137 -10.67 -9.11 2.76
N SER A 138 -10.24 -7.89 2.48
CA SER A 138 -11.02 -6.91 1.72
C SER A 138 -11.42 -7.38 0.30
N PRO A 139 -10.53 -7.96 -0.52
CA PRO A 139 -10.91 -8.51 -1.81
C PRO A 139 -11.98 -9.60 -1.72
N LEU A 140 -11.95 -10.44 -0.67
CA LEU A 140 -12.98 -11.48 -0.46
C LEU A 140 -14.36 -10.90 -0.21
N ILE A 141 -14.47 -9.80 0.57
CA ILE A 141 -15.76 -9.14 0.82
C ILE A 141 -16.40 -8.73 -0.51
N VAL A 142 -15.63 -8.09 -1.40
CA VAL A 142 -16.14 -7.68 -2.72
C VAL A 142 -16.41 -8.90 -3.61
N THR A 143 -15.54 -9.90 -3.58
CA THR A 143 -15.73 -11.14 -4.37
C THR A 143 -17.05 -11.81 -4.02
N VAL A 144 -17.39 -11.92 -2.73
CA VAL A 144 -18.67 -12.51 -2.29
C VAL A 144 -19.86 -11.70 -2.82
N THR A 145 -19.83 -10.36 -2.75
CA THR A 145 -20.94 -9.56 -3.26
C THR A 145 -21.07 -9.63 -4.78
N LEU A 146 -19.96 -9.70 -5.51
CA LEU A 146 -19.96 -9.86 -6.97
C LEU A 146 -20.52 -11.24 -7.38
N THR A 147 -20.08 -12.31 -6.73
CA THR A 147 -20.53 -13.68 -7.06
C THR A 147 -21.97 -13.93 -6.65
N ALA A 148 -22.48 -13.24 -5.62
CA ALA A 148 -23.89 -13.23 -5.26
C ALA A 148 -24.78 -12.39 -6.21
N GLY A 149 -24.23 -11.77 -7.26
CA GLY A 149 -24.97 -10.93 -8.18
C GLY A 149 -25.38 -9.56 -7.64
N LEU A 150 -24.89 -9.17 -6.44
CA LEU A 150 -25.26 -7.92 -5.79
C LEU A 150 -24.43 -6.71 -6.29
N GLY A 151 -23.36 -6.97 -7.05
CA GLY A 151 -22.44 -5.93 -7.53
C GLY A 151 -21.43 -5.48 -6.46
N TRP A 152 -20.68 -4.41 -6.77
CA TRP A 152 -19.58 -3.92 -5.95
C TRP A 152 -20.02 -3.02 -4.78
N ARG A 153 -21.15 -2.29 -4.93
CA ARG A 153 -21.63 -1.31 -3.94
C ARG A 153 -21.87 -1.89 -2.54
N PRO A 154 -22.53 -3.06 -2.38
CA PRO A 154 -22.71 -3.67 -1.06
C PRO A 154 -21.37 -4.03 -0.39
N GLY A 155 -20.35 -4.44 -1.16
CA GLY A 155 -19.01 -4.68 -0.63
C GLY A 155 -18.40 -3.43 0.02
N TYR A 156 -18.53 -2.27 -0.63
CA TYR A 156 -18.11 -0.99 -0.08
C TYR A 156 -18.92 -0.58 1.16
N LEU A 157 -20.23 -0.83 1.18
CA LEU A 157 -21.07 -0.54 2.34
C LEU A 157 -20.74 -1.44 3.53
N ILE A 158 -20.45 -2.71 3.32
CA ILE A 158 -20.00 -3.63 4.38
C ILE A 158 -18.70 -3.10 5.00
N VAL A 159 -17.72 -2.74 4.17
CA VAL A 159 -16.45 -2.16 4.64
C VAL A 159 -16.68 -0.84 5.35
N ALA A 160 -17.53 0.04 4.82
CA ALA A 160 -17.92 1.30 5.46
C ALA A 160 -18.52 1.06 6.86
N GLY A 161 -19.38 0.06 7.02
CA GLY A 161 -19.97 -0.33 8.30
C GLY A 161 -18.91 -0.80 9.31
N ILE A 162 -17.96 -1.61 8.87
CA ILE A 162 -16.83 -2.06 9.72
C ILE A 162 -15.99 -0.86 10.17
N VAL A 163 -15.63 0.04 9.25
CA VAL A 163 -14.85 1.25 9.54
C VAL A 163 -15.63 2.19 10.46
N ALA A 164 -16.94 2.38 10.22
CA ALA A 164 -17.81 3.20 11.07
C ALA A 164 -17.86 2.68 12.51
N LEU A 165 -18.00 1.37 12.68
CA LEU A 165 -18.00 0.74 14.01
C LEU A 165 -16.70 1.03 14.76
N VAL A 166 -15.56 0.89 14.11
CA VAL A 166 -14.24 1.24 14.69
C VAL A 166 -14.17 2.73 15.00
N GLY A 167 -14.68 3.60 14.13
CA GLY A 167 -14.79 5.03 14.35
C GLY A 167 -15.62 5.42 15.59
N VAL A 168 -16.74 4.72 15.80
CA VAL A 168 -17.57 4.89 17.01
C VAL A 168 -16.78 4.48 18.26
N PHE A 169 -16.04 3.38 18.24
CA PHE A 169 -15.18 3.00 19.36
C PHE A 169 -14.09 4.04 19.63
N PHE A 170 -13.50 4.65 18.61
CA PHE A 170 -12.58 5.78 18.79
C PHE A 170 -13.28 6.98 19.42
N ALA A 171 -14.51 7.31 18.99
CA ALA A 171 -15.28 8.44 19.54
C ALA A 171 -15.60 8.26 21.03
N ILE A 172 -16.03 7.05 21.41
CA ILE A 172 -16.33 6.71 22.82
C ILE A 172 -15.06 6.76 23.67
N THR A 173 -13.92 6.34 23.13
CA THR A 173 -12.65 6.20 23.86
C THR A 173 -11.69 7.38 23.66
N ARG A 174 -12.12 8.46 22.98
CA ARG A 174 -11.26 9.59 22.58
C ARG A 174 -10.43 10.18 23.72
N ASN A 175 -10.95 10.16 24.94
CA ASN A 175 -10.26 10.70 26.13
C ASN A 175 -9.30 9.71 26.79
N ARG A 176 -9.24 8.44 26.33
CA ARG A 176 -8.32 7.41 26.86
C ARG A 176 -6.96 7.40 26.17
N TRP A 177 -6.80 8.17 25.10
CA TRP A 177 -5.55 8.29 24.36
C TRP A 177 -4.64 9.29 25.08
N ARG A 178 -3.42 8.86 25.40
CA ARG A 178 -2.46 9.68 26.12
C ARG A 178 -2.13 10.94 25.33
N ALA A 179 -2.08 12.08 26.01
CA ALA A 179 -1.65 13.33 25.40
C ALA A 179 -0.22 13.21 24.88
N THR A 180 0.05 13.84 23.73
CA THR A 180 1.40 13.98 23.20
C THR A 180 2.10 15.06 24.03
N PRO A 181 3.18 14.77 24.80
CA PRO A 181 3.92 15.79 25.52
C PRO A 181 4.45 16.84 24.55
N GLU A 182 4.38 18.09 24.94
CA GLU A 182 4.78 19.25 24.13
C GLU A 182 6.27 19.24 23.73
N THR A 183 7.09 18.61 24.57
CA THR A 183 8.55 18.53 24.43
C THR A 183 9.07 17.62 23.32
N ALA A 184 8.22 16.87 22.63
CA ALA A 184 8.68 15.86 21.66
C ALA A 184 8.70 16.31 20.19
N VAL A 185 8.44 17.56 19.89
CA VAL A 185 8.45 18.10 18.52
C VAL A 185 9.67 19.00 18.27
N THR A 186 10.47 19.25 19.26
CA THR A 186 11.80 19.80 19.06
C THR A 186 12.82 18.68 18.81
N ALA A 187 12.73 18.05 17.62
CA ALA A 187 13.99 17.60 17.03
C ALA A 187 14.92 18.83 17.05
N PRO A 188 16.17 18.68 17.51
CA PRO A 188 17.10 19.80 17.53
C PRO A 188 17.11 20.41 16.12
N ARG A 189 16.66 21.67 15.98
CA ARG A 189 16.90 22.48 14.80
C ARG A 189 18.38 22.89 14.73
N GLY A 190 19.27 21.96 15.07
CA GLY A 190 20.66 22.08 14.68
C GLY A 190 20.68 22.12 13.15
N ARG A 191 21.42 23.06 12.59
CA ARG A 191 21.75 23.01 11.14
C ARG A 191 22.27 21.60 10.88
N LEU A 192 21.41 20.75 10.28
CA LEU A 192 21.85 19.44 9.84
C LEU A 192 23.08 19.66 8.95
N PRO A 193 24.16 18.92 9.14
CA PRO A 193 25.34 19.02 8.28
C PRO A 193 24.88 19.00 6.83
N LYS A 194 25.57 19.74 5.96
CA LYS A 194 25.29 19.79 4.51
C LYS A 194 25.69 18.45 3.87
N ALA A 195 25.10 17.34 4.35
CA ALA A 195 25.32 16.04 3.78
C ALA A 195 24.73 15.98 2.36
N ARG A 196 25.45 15.41 1.43
CA ARG A 196 25.05 15.31 0.02
C ARG A 196 23.99 14.23 -0.14
N VAL A 197 22.72 14.62 -0.06
CA VAL A 197 21.55 13.74 -0.20
C VAL A 197 21.40 13.20 -1.62
N TRP A 198 21.63 14.08 -2.61
CA TRP A 198 21.48 13.77 -4.02
C TRP A 198 22.78 13.18 -4.59
N THR A 199 23.02 11.90 -4.31
CA THR A 199 24.07 11.10 -4.95
C THR A 199 23.44 10.17 -5.98
N VAL A 200 24.23 9.70 -6.94
CA VAL A 200 23.74 8.73 -7.94
C VAL A 200 23.19 7.46 -7.27
N SER A 201 23.81 7.02 -6.17
CA SER A 201 23.35 5.87 -5.40
C SER A 201 22.02 6.14 -4.70
N SER A 202 21.83 7.34 -4.12
CA SER A 202 20.55 7.70 -3.48
C SER A 202 19.42 7.80 -4.50
N VAL A 203 19.67 8.43 -5.64
CA VAL A 203 18.69 8.55 -6.73
C VAL A 203 18.33 7.17 -7.30
N ALA A 204 19.31 6.32 -7.56
CA ALA A 204 19.05 4.96 -8.02
C ALA A 204 18.24 4.15 -7.00
N GLY A 205 18.54 4.30 -5.70
CA GLY A 205 17.75 3.69 -4.63
C GLY A 205 16.29 4.20 -4.61
N MET A 206 16.07 5.51 -4.79
CA MET A 206 14.72 6.09 -4.89
C MET A 206 13.97 5.56 -6.12
N LEU A 207 14.63 5.51 -7.29
CA LEU A 207 14.03 4.96 -8.51
C LEU A 207 13.69 3.47 -8.35
N THR A 208 14.54 2.69 -7.66
CA THR A 208 14.24 1.29 -7.35
C THR A 208 12.97 1.18 -6.51
N VAL A 209 12.80 2.05 -5.52
CA VAL A 209 11.59 2.10 -4.69
C VAL A 209 10.37 2.49 -5.51
N VAL A 210 10.45 3.50 -6.39
CA VAL A 210 9.35 3.90 -7.29
C VAL A 210 8.89 2.70 -8.13
N VAL A 211 9.82 2.01 -8.79
CA VAL A 211 9.48 0.87 -9.64
C VAL A 211 8.93 -0.29 -8.83
N GLN A 212 9.53 -0.59 -7.67
CA GLN A 212 9.09 -1.68 -6.79
C GLN A 212 7.65 -1.49 -6.29
N THR A 213 7.35 -0.32 -5.74
CA THR A 213 5.99 -0.04 -5.24
C THR A 213 4.99 0.08 -6.39
N GLY A 214 5.48 0.54 -7.55
CA GLY A 214 4.70 0.51 -8.79
C GLY A 214 4.34 -0.90 -9.23
N ILE A 215 5.25 -1.88 -9.16
CA ILE A 215 4.98 -3.29 -9.44
C ILE A 215 3.93 -3.83 -8.45
N GLU A 216 4.17 -3.62 -7.14
CA GLU A 216 3.28 -4.10 -6.07
C GLU A 216 1.84 -3.63 -6.30
N MET A 217 1.66 -2.32 -6.55
CA MET A 217 0.33 -1.74 -6.76
C MET A 217 -0.26 -2.04 -8.15
N THR A 218 0.57 -2.28 -9.16
CA THR A 218 0.12 -2.74 -10.47
C THR A 218 -0.50 -4.12 -10.38
N VAL A 219 0.16 -5.05 -9.69
CA VAL A 219 -0.38 -6.39 -9.46
C VAL A 219 -1.65 -6.31 -8.63
N ALA A 220 -1.66 -5.54 -7.55
CA ALA A 220 -2.83 -5.36 -6.69
C ALA A 220 -4.06 -4.82 -7.44
N LEU A 221 -3.87 -3.91 -8.38
CA LEU A 221 -4.96 -3.27 -9.13
C LEU A 221 -5.42 -4.11 -10.32
N TRP A 222 -4.48 -4.67 -11.09
CA TRP A 222 -4.80 -5.23 -12.41
C TRP A 222 -4.86 -6.76 -12.47
N ALA A 223 -4.33 -7.47 -11.45
CA ALA A 223 -4.28 -8.94 -11.50
C ALA A 223 -5.67 -9.57 -11.62
N PHE A 224 -6.68 -9.07 -10.91
CA PHE A 224 -8.05 -9.57 -11.00
C PHE A 224 -8.62 -9.36 -12.42
N THR A 225 -8.44 -8.17 -13.00
CA THR A 225 -8.85 -7.86 -14.37
C THR A 225 -8.17 -8.77 -15.38
N PHE A 226 -6.86 -8.96 -15.27
CA PHE A 226 -6.08 -9.87 -16.11
C PHE A 226 -6.60 -11.31 -16.00
N LEU A 227 -6.75 -11.82 -14.77
CA LEU A 227 -7.20 -13.19 -14.54
C LEU A 227 -8.62 -13.44 -15.07
N THR A 228 -9.53 -12.47 -14.91
CA THR A 228 -10.94 -12.67 -15.35
C THR A 228 -11.14 -12.39 -16.83
N LEU A 229 -10.59 -11.29 -17.36
CA LEU A 229 -10.89 -10.86 -18.73
C LEU A 229 -9.94 -11.45 -19.77
N HIS A 230 -8.69 -11.77 -19.41
CA HIS A 230 -7.72 -12.34 -20.37
C HIS A 230 -7.54 -13.85 -20.18
N VAL A 231 -7.34 -14.32 -18.93
CA VAL A 231 -7.09 -15.74 -18.66
C VAL A 231 -8.40 -16.55 -18.59
N GLY A 232 -9.55 -15.91 -18.30
CA GLY A 232 -10.84 -16.57 -18.18
C GLY A 232 -11.07 -17.27 -16.84
N VAL A 233 -10.33 -16.87 -15.78
CA VAL A 233 -10.51 -17.42 -14.43
C VAL A 233 -11.86 -16.97 -13.86
N PRO A 234 -12.67 -17.85 -13.27
CA PRO A 234 -13.95 -17.48 -12.65
C PRO A 234 -13.77 -16.44 -11.54
N THR A 235 -14.71 -15.50 -11.43
CA THR A 235 -14.69 -14.35 -10.51
C THR A 235 -14.37 -14.76 -9.06
N LEU A 236 -15.02 -15.81 -8.56
CA LEU A 236 -14.79 -16.30 -7.19
C LEU A 236 -13.32 -16.70 -6.99
N PHE A 237 -12.77 -17.43 -7.94
CA PHE A 237 -11.39 -17.91 -7.84
C PHE A 237 -10.38 -16.76 -8.03
N ALA A 238 -10.59 -15.88 -9.02
CA ALA A 238 -9.74 -14.70 -9.23
C ALA A 238 -9.71 -13.76 -8.01
N GLY A 239 -10.86 -13.55 -7.35
CA GLY A 239 -10.93 -12.76 -6.12
C GLY A 239 -10.23 -13.42 -4.94
N THR A 240 -10.32 -14.74 -4.82
CA THR A 240 -9.55 -15.51 -3.82
C THR A 240 -8.04 -15.39 -4.05
N LEU A 241 -7.60 -15.40 -5.32
CA LEU A 241 -6.19 -15.20 -5.68
C LEU A 241 -5.71 -13.79 -5.37
N ALA A 242 -6.55 -12.76 -5.59
CA ALA A 242 -6.23 -11.38 -5.19
C ALA A 242 -6.02 -11.28 -3.67
N SER A 243 -6.83 -11.98 -2.88
CA SER A 243 -6.61 -12.09 -1.42
C SER A 243 -5.34 -12.87 -1.08
N GLY A 244 -5.07 -13.95 -1.81
CA GLY A 244 -3.85 -14.74 -1.69
C GLY A 244 -2.58 -13.93 -1.95
N TYR A 245 -2.61 -13.03 -2.93
CA TYR A 245 -1.53 -12.06 -3.20
C TYR A 245 -1.18 -11.24 -1.94
N TRP A 246 -2.19 -10.61 -1.32
CA TRP A 246 -1.99 -9.82 -0.11
C TRP A 246 -1.54 -10.66 1.08
N LEU A 247 -2.10 -11.87 1.24
CA LEU A 247 -1.71 -12.80 2.30
C LEU A 247 -0.25 -13.23 2.17
N LEU A 248 0.20 -13.60 0.96
CA LEU A 248 1.59 -13.97 0.72
C LEU A 248 2.55 -12.78 0.88
N LEU A 249 2.11 -11.58 0.59
CA LEU A 249 2.88 -10.37 0.85
C LEU A 249 3.14 -10.20 2.36
N VAL A 250 2.14 -10.46 3.21
CA VAL A 250 2.30 -10.42 4.68
C VAL A 250 3.20 -11.53 5.18
N ILE A 251 2.94 -12.78 4.75
CA ILE A 251 3.76 -13.94 5.11
C ILE A 251 5.21 -13.72 4.68
N GLY A 252 5.40 -13.19 3.48
CA GLY A 252 6.71 -12.87 2.94
C GLY A 252 7.44 -11.80 3.74
N ARG A 253 6.75 -10.74 4.18
CA ARG A 253 7.36 -9.70 5.05
C ARG A 253 7.91 -10.29 6.33
N ILE A 254 7.16 -11.20 6.97
CA ILE A 254 7.60 -11.87 8.20
C ILE A 254 8.76 -12.84 7.91
N GLY A 255 8.56 -13.76 6.95
CA GLY A 255 9.53 -14.81 6.67
C GLY A 255 10.86 -14.29 6.12
N PHE A 256 10.81 -13.37 5.16
CA PHE A 256 12.03 -12.75 4.63
C PHE A 256 12.68 -11.78 5.61
N GLY A 257 11.93 -11.14 6.50
CA GLY A 257 12.49 -10.37 7.59
C GLY A 257 13.38 -11.22 8.48
N GLN A 258 12.86 -12.37 8.96
CA GLN A 258 13.64 -13.33 9.76
C GLN A 258 14.82 -13.93 8.97
N LEU A 259 14.64 -14.18 7.68
CA LEU A 259 15.73 -14.67 6.83
C LEU A 259 16.83 -13.62 6.68
N ALA A 260 16.47 -12.34 6.54
CA ALA A 260 17.42 -11.24 6.44
C ALA A 260 18.28 -11.06 7.72
N GLU A 261 17.71 -11.36 8.89
CA GLU A 261 18.49 -11.40 10.14
C GLU A 261 19.57 -12.49 10.16
N ARG A 262 19.33 -13.62 9.44
CA ARG A 262 20.24 -14.76 9.39
C ARG A 262 21.32 -14.66 8.31
N ILE A 263 20.93 -14.26 7.11
CA ILE A 263 21.82 -14.28 5.92
C ILE A 263 22.13 -12.89 5.36
N GLY A 264 21.58 -11.83 5.98
CA GLY A 264 21.74 -10.45 5.54
C GLY A 264 20.69 -9.98 4.52
N ALA A 265 20.54 -8.67 4.40
CA ALA A 265 19.50 -8.05 3.55
C ALA A 265 19.71 -8.30 2.05
N TRP A 266 20.97 -8.27 1.58
CA TRP A 266 21.25 -8.36 0.14
C TRP A 266 21.05 -9.76 -0.47
N PRO A 267 21.44 -10.86 0.17
CA PRO A 267 21.05 -12.18 -0.31
C PRO A 267 19.54 -12.32 -0.43
N VAL A 268 18.78 -11.83 0.57
CA VAL A 268 17.31 -11.87 0.54
C VAL A 268 16.75 -11.01 -0.59
N LEU A 269 17.28 -9.80 -0.83
CA LEU A 269 16.90 -8.97 -1.98
C LEU A 269 17.17 -9.70 -3.32
N SER A 270 18.28 -10.46 -3.41
CA SER A 270 18.60 -11.23 -4.61
C SER A 270 17.63 -12.39 -4.82
N ILE A 271 17.24 -13.09 -3.75
CA ILE A 271 16.22 -14.15 -3.79
C ILE A 271 14.86 -13.56 -4.20
N ALA A 272 14.46 -12.46 -3.58
CA ALA A 272 13.20 -11.78 -3.90
C ALA A 272 13.14 -11.33 -5.37
N LEU A 273 14.24 -10.78 -5.89
CA LEU A 273 14.35 -10.41 -7.31
C LEU A 273 14.24 -11.64 -8.22
N ALA A 274 14.92 -12.75 -7.89
CA ALA A 274 14.84 -13.99 -8.68
C ALA A 274 13.40 -14.54 -8.71
N LEU A 275 12.69 -14.53 -7.57
CA LEU A 275 11.28 -14.90 -7.48
C LEU A 275 10.39 -13.95 -8.31
N LEU A 276 10.66 -12.65 -8.27
CA LEU A 276 9.92 -11.65 -9.04
C LEU A 276 10.13 -11.82 -10.55
N VAL A 277 11.36 -12.10 -10.98
CA VAL A 277 11.68 -12.46 -12.38
C VAL A 277 10.97 -13.74 -12.77
N GLY A 278 10.99 -14.78 -11.93
CA GLY A 278 10.27 -16.02 -12.15
C GLY A 278 8.75 -15.78 -12.32
N ALA A 279 8.15 -14.95 -11.47
CA ALA A 279 6.75 -14.56 -11.59
C ALA A 279 6.47 -13.79 -12.90
N ALA A 280 7.36 -12.87 -13.28
CA ALA A 280 7.27 -12.11 -14.53
C ALA A 280 7.41 -13.02 -15.79
N VAL A 281 8.20 -14.07 -15.73
CA VAL A 281 8.27 -15.08 -16.79
C VAL A 281 6.98 -15.90 -16.83
N LEU A 282 6.53 -16.42 -15.68
CA LEU A 282 5.36 -17.28 -15.59
C LEU A 282 4.08 -16.58 -16.04
N VAL A 283 3.90 -15.29 -15.72
CA VAL A 283 2.69 -14.55 -16.12
C VAL A 283 2.55 -14.38 -17.64
N ASN A 284 3.67 -14.49 -18.36
CA ASN A 284 3.72 -14.45 -19.82
C ASN A 284 3.59 -15.83 -20.49
N VAL A 285 3.51 -16.92 -19.70
CA VAL A 285 3.25 -18.26 -20.24
C VAL A 285 1.73 -18.40 -20.49
N PRO A 286 1.32 -18.84 -21.69
CA PRO A 286 -0.10 -18.96 -22.04
C PRO A 286 -0.75 -20.19 -21.39
N ALA A 287 -0.70 -20.29 -20.07
CA ALA A 287 -1.28 -21.34 -19.27
C ALA A 287 -1.94 -20.76 -18.01
N PRO A 288 -3.23 -21.02 -17.75
CA PRO A 288 -3.94 -20.46 -16.60
C PRO A 288 -3.25 -20.76 -15.26
N ALA A 289 -2.71 -21.97 -15.09
CA ALA A 289 -1.98 -22.33 -13.88
C ALA A 289 -0.71 -21.49 -13.67
N ALA A 290 0.02 -21.15 -14.75
CA ALA A 290 1.19 -20.30 -14.67
C ALA A 290 0.82 -18.87 -14.26
N ALA A 291 -0.26 -18.29 -14.81
CA ALA A 291 -0.78 -17.00 -14.44
C ALA A 291 -1.19 -16.94 -12.96
N VAL A 292 -1.87 -17.99 -12.45
CA VAL A 292 -2.27 -18.11 -11.05
C VAL A 292 -1.04 -18.12 -10.12
N VAL A 293 -0.06 -18.97 -10.41
CA VAL A 293 1.18 -19.08 -9.62
C VAL A 293 1.96 -17.76 -9.66
N ALA A 294 2.03 -17.11 -10.83
CA ALA A 294 2.72 -15.83 -11.01
C ALA A 294 2.10 -14.72 -10.15
N VAL A 295 0.77 -14.55 -10.21
CA VAL A 295 0.07 -13.49 -9.48
C VAL A 295 0.21 -13.66 -7.97
N VAL A 296 -0.02 -14.86 -7.46
CA VAL A 296 0.06 -15.12 -6.01
C VAL A 296 1.51 -15.09 -5.55
N GLY A 297 2.44 -15.65 -6.32
CA GLY A 297 3.88 -15.64 -6.05
C GLY A 297 4.50 -14.24 -6.08
N ALA A 298 3.96 -13.32 -6.89
CA ALA A 298 4.39 -11.93 -6.90
C ALA A 298 4.21 -11.25 -5.53
N GLY A 299 3.15 -11.59 -4.77
CA GLY A 299 2.97 -11.10 -3.41
C GLY A 299 4.14 -11.48 -2.50
N LEU A 300 4.55 -12.75 -2.53
CA LEU A 300 5.71 -13.21 -1.78
C LEU A 300 7.00 -12.52 -2.23
N ALA A 301 7.20 -12.38 -3.54
CA ALA A 301 8.41 -11.80 -4.12
C ALA A 301 8.55 -10.30 -3.86
N CYS A 302 7.44 -9.54 -3.87
CA CYS A 302 7.44 -8.10 -3.57
C CYS A 302 7.71 -7.81 -2.09
N ALA A 303 7.34 -8.71 -1.20
CA ALA A 303 7.26 -8.49 0.23
C ALA A 303 8.51 -7.88 0.89
N PRO A 304 9.75 -8.39 0.68
CA PRO A 304 10.94 -7.91 1.38
C PRO A 304 11.60 -6.71 0.69
N VAL A 305 11.23 -6.38 -0.57
CA VAL A 305 12.07 -5.49 -1.39
C VAL A 305 12.08 -4.08 -0.84
N TYR A 306 10.89 -3.47 -0.59
CA TYR A 306 10.82 -2.12 -0.05
C TYR A 306 11.48 -2.00 1.34
N PRO A 307 11.13 -2.80 2.37
CA PRO A 307 11.72 -2.65 3.68
C PRO A 307 13.24 -2.89 3.69
N LEU A 308 13.75 -3.85 2.91
CA LEU A 308 15.18 -4.09 2.85
C LEU A 308 15.95 -3.03 2.04
N LEU A 309 15.33 -2.41 1.03
CA LEU A 309 15.91 -1.24 0.35
C LEU A 309 16.05 -0.05 1.28
N VAL A 310 15.07 0.20 2.14
CA VAL A 310 15.11 1.25 3.17
C VAL A 310 16.18 0.93 4.20
N LEU A 311 16.20 -0.30 4.71
CA LEU A 311 17.18 -0.75 5.71
C LEU A 311 18.63 -0.58 5.24
N THR A 312 18.91 -0.93 3.97
CA THR A 312 20.25 -0.83 3.38
C THR A 312 20.65 0.58 2.96
N THR A 313 19.80 1.60 3.18
CA THR A 313 20.12 2.99 2.78
C THR A 313 21.33 3.53 3.51
N GLY A 314 21.49 3.23 4.80
CA GLY A 314 22.66 3.63 5.59
C GLY A 314 23.99 3.09 5.06
N GLU A 315 23.98 1.93 4.39
CA GLU A 315 25.19 1.36 3.76
C GLU A 315 25.62 2.09 2.48
N ARG A 316 24.75 2.89 1.89
CA ARG A 316 24.90 3.54 0.58
C ARG A 316 25.01 5.05 0.63
N THR A 317 24.76 5.61 1.80
CA THR A 317 24.75 7.05 2.06
C THR A 317 25.56 7.36 3.31
N SER A 318 25.94 8.62 3.51
CA SER A 318 26.53 9.01 4.81
C SER A 318 25.49 8.90 5.93
N PRO A 319 25.89 8.60 7.17
CA PRO A 319 24.96 8.53 8.31
C PRO A 319 24.08 9.78 8.45
N GLU A 320 24.64 10.97 8.18
CA GLU A 320 23.93 12.26 8.27
C GLU A 320 22.88 12.46 7.15
N ALA A 321 23.04 11.74 6.02
CA ALA A 321 22.11 11.79 4.90
C ALA A 321 21.03 10.69 4.97
N ALA A 322 21.30 9.60 5.67
CA ALA A 322 20.48 8.39 5.64
C ALA A 322 19.01 8.66 5.97
N ASP A 323 18.72 9.33 7.08
CA ASP A 323 17.33 9.63 7.50
C ASP A 323 16.58 10.48 6.47
N ARG A 324 17.28 11.44 5.83
CA ARG A 324 16.68 12.30 4.81
C ARG A 324 16.41 11.50 3.53
N VAL A 325 17.34 10.62 3.13
CA VAL A 325 17.17 9.74 1.96
C VAL A 325 16.02 8.77 2.18
N VAL A 326 15.89 8.20 3.39
CA VAL A 326 14.74 7.35 3.77
C VAL A 326 13.42 8.13 3.65
N GLY A 327 13.38 9.39 4.12
CA GLY A 327 12.21 10.25 3.93
C GLY A 327 11.86 10.47 2.45
N PHE A 328 12.85 10.69 1.60
CA PHE A 328 12.62 10.80 0.14
C PHE A 328 12.20 9.48 -0.50
N GLN A 329 12.70 8.32 0.00
CA GLN A 329 12.26 7.01 -0.46
C GLN A 329 10.78 6.77 -0.12
N ALA A 330 10.29 7.23 1.03
CA ALA A 330 8.87 7.15 1.36
C ALA A 330 8.01 7.98 0.39
N GLY A 331 8.42 9.20 0.05
CA GLY A 331 7.78 10.00 -1.00
C GLY A 331 7.85 9.33 -2.38
N ALA A 332 8.98 8.74 -2.73
CA ALA A 332 9.19 8.00 -3.97
C ALA A 332 8.25 6.77 -4.06
N SER A 333 8.06 6.05 -2.93
CA SER A 333 7.08 4.95 -2.83
C SER A 333 5.67 5.42 -3.18
N SER A 334 5.23 6.54 -2.61
CA SER A 334 3.92 7.12 -2.91
C SER A 334 3.76 7.50 -4.39
N LEU A 335 4.81 8.03 -5.02
CA LEU A 335 4.80 8.34 -6.46
C LEU A 335 4.69 7.06 -7.29
N GLY A 336 5.46 6.02 -6.96
CA GLY A 336 5.43 4.73 -7.65
C GLY A 336 4.04 4.10 -7.60
N SER A 337 3.45 4.04 -6.42
CA SER A 337 2.12 3.48 -6.20
C SER A 337 0.99 4.28 -6.87
N ALA A 338 1.15 5.60 -7.00
CA ALA A 338 0.14 6.45 -7.61
C ALA A 338 0.20 6.46 -9.14
N ILE A 339 1.40 6.45 -9.74
CA ILE A 339 1.57 6.72 -11.18
C ILE A 339 1.66 5.43 -12.01
N ILE A 340 2.49 4.47 -11.58
CA ILE A 340 2.80 3.30 -12.42
C ILE A 340 1.58 2.44 -12.73
N PRO A 341 0.67 2.11 -11.78
CA PRO A 341 -0.53 1.35 -12.11
C PRO A 341 -1.43 2.05 -13.12
N GLY A 342 -1.49 3.40 -13.07
CA GLY A 342 -2.23 4.21 -14.03
C GLY A 342 -1.64 4.13 -15.45
N LEU A 343 -0.31 4.21 -15.58
CA LEU A 343 0.37 4.05 -16.87
C LEU A 343 0.16 2.65 -17.46
N VAL A 344 0.27 1.61 -16.63
CA VAL A 344 -0.04 0.23 -17.06
C VAL A 344 -1.51 0.11 -17.46
N GLY A 345 -2.41 0.81 -16.78
CA GLY A 345 -3.82 0.85 -17.11
C GLY A 345 -4.13 1.34 -18.52
N LEU A 346 -3.30 2.21 -19.11
CA LEU A 346 -3.44 2.64 -20.50
C LEU A 346 -3.21 1.48 -21.49
N ALA A 347 -2.29 0.59 -21.18
CA ALA A 347 -2.04 -0.62 -21.98
C ALA A 347 -3.13 -1.68 -21.75
N VAL A 348 -3.51 -1.91 -20.47
CA VAL A 348 -4.57 -2.86 -20.08
C VAL A 348 -5.92 -2.48 -20.69
N GLN A 349 -6.19 -1.20 -20.92
CA GLN A 349 -7.39 -0.76 -21.60
C GLN A 349 -7.46 -1.22 -23.06
N GLN A 350 -6.34 -1.30 -23.75
CA GLN A 350 -6.28 -1.76 -25.13
C GLN A 350 -6.43 -3.29 -25.21
N ASP A 351 -5.73 -3.97 -24.31
CA ASP A 351 -5.76 -5.42 -24.14
C ASP A 351 -5.46 -5.78 -22.67
N PRO A 352 -6.38 -6.43 -21.95
CA PRO A 352 -6.12 -6.91 -20.60
C PRO A 352 -4.87 -7.82 -20.50
N GLY A 353 -4.48 -8.51 -21.58
CA GLY A 353 -3.26 -9.30 -21.68
C GLY A 353 -1.98 -8.46 -21.60
N ALA A 354 -2.02 -7.17 -21.92
CA ALA A 354 -0.88 -6.25 -21.82
C ALA A 354 -0.34 -6.11 -20.37
N PHE A 355 -1.12 -6.53 -19.36
CA PHE A 355 -0.64 -6.63 -17.97
C PHE A 355 0.64 -7.46 -17.86
N ALA A 356 0.69 -8.63 -18.50
CA ALA A 356 1.81 -9.55 -18.39
C ALA A 356 3.15 -8.97 -18.91
N PRO A 357 3.25 -8.46 -20.16
CA PRO A 357 4.47 -7.83 -20.64
C PRO A 357 4.79 -6.52 -19.88
N ALA A 358 3.80 -5.75 -19.43
CA ALA A 358 4.05 -4.56 -18.63
C ALA A 358 4.74 -4.90 -17.30
N VAL A 359 4.28 -5.93 -16.60
CA VAL A 359 4.94 -6.43 -15.37
C VAL A 359 6.36 -6.89 -15.69
N ALA A 360 6.58 -7.60 -16.79
CA ALA A 360 7.93 -8.04 -17.17
C ALA A 360 8.89 -6.86 -17.42
N VAL A 361 8.44 -5.81 -18.08
CA VAL A 361 9.23 -4.57 -18.29
C VAL A 361 9.59 -3.91 -16.96
N LEU A 362 8.61 -3.77 -16.06
CA LEU A 362 8.82 -3.17 -14.74
C LEU A 362 9.81 -4.00 -13.90
N VAL A 363 9.66 -5.32 -13.92
CA VAL A 363 10.58 -6.23 -13.20
C VAL A 363 12.00 -6.17 -13.80
N GLY A 364 12.13 -6.09 -15.12
CA GLY A 364 13.41 -5.86 -15.79
C GLY A 364 14.06 -4.54 -15.34
N ALA A 365 13.29 -3.46 -15.30
CA ALA A 365 13.77 -2.18 -14.78
C ALA A 365 14.21 -2.26 -13.32
N ALA A 366 13.42 -2.92 -12.45
CA ALA A 366 13.78 -3.14 -11.05
C ALA A 366 15.08 -3.95 -10.92
N ALA A 367 15.26 -4.97 -11.76
CA ALA A 367 16.47 -5.80 -11.77
C ALA A 367 17.72 -5.00 -12.12
N VAL A 368 17.65 -4.18 -13.16
CA VAL A 368 18.77 -3.31 -13.59
C VAL A 368 19.10 -2.30 -12.49
N LEU A 369 18.09 -1.63 -11.92
CA LEU A 369 18.27 -0.64 -10.86
C LEU A 369 18.85 -1.27 -9.60
N LEU A 370 18.35 -2.42 -9.17
CA LEU A 370 18.83 -3.12 -7.98
C LEU A 370 20.27 -3.62 -8.17
N ALA A 371 20.59 -4.16 -9.35
CA ALA A 371 21.96 -4.55 -9.69
C ALA A 371 22.93 -3.36 -9.67
N TYR A 372 22.49 -2.20 -10.18
CA TYR A 372 23.28 -0.97 -10.12
C TYR A 372 23.50 -0.51 -8.68
N VAL A 373 22.44 -0.46 -7.86
CA VAL A 373 22.50 -0.08 -6.45
C VAL A 373 23.45 -1.00 -5.69
N ARG A 374 23.40 -2.31 -5.95
CA ARG A 374 24.28 -3.30 -5.33
C ARG A 374 25.76 -3.10 -5.66
N ARG A 375 26.11 -2.74 -6.91
CA ARG A 375 27.50 -2.53 -7.35
C ARG A 375 28.15 -1.26 -6.75
N ARG A 376 27.36 -0.31 -6.28
CA ARG A 376 27.84 0.96 -5.72
C ARG A 376 27.98 0.94 -4.19
N ARG A 377 27.99 -0.23 -3.59
CA ARG A 377 28.36 -0.37 -2.17
C ARG A 377 29.82 0.03 -1.99
N PRO A 378 30.19 0.70 -0.88
CA PRO A 378 31.54 0.65 -0.38
C PRO A 378 31.89 -0.82 -0.15
N SER A 379 33.09 -1.25 -0.55
CA SER A 379 33.64 -2.55 -0.12
C SER A 379 33.68 -2.60 1.41
N PRO A 380 33.36 -3.75 2.02
CA PRO A 380 33.43 -3.92 3.47
C PRO A 380 34.83 -3.64 4.01
#